data_05301d15154f8ead9b402b4a24ab9a63
#
_entry.id   05301d15154f8ead9b402b4a24ab9a63
#
_cell.length_a   1.000
_cell.length_b   1.000
_cell.length_c   1.000
_cell.angle_alpha   90.00
_cell.angle_beta   90.00
_cell.angle_gamma   90.00
#
_symmetry.space_group_name_H-M   'P 1'
#
loop_
_entity.id
_entity.type
_entity.pdbx_description
1 polymer ?
#
loop_
_entity_poly.entity_id
_entity_poly.type
_entity_poly.pdbx_seq_one_letter_code
_entity_poly.pdbx_strand_id
1 'polypeptide(L)'
;MRIFNLEITHRSVRDEYMKTAKDNFVSRWARPPSLNTAQWLDMFSKSPRLAVVDRIASDLATISGKLLKVEEDGTETEITSHRFLDFMEQPNPLYEMTSSAIWRLHEIYLMLVGESFFLIERDERNRPVELWNVPPHWVKMTPYLGSPTYPIVSPGGLTMQVPVDDMFVMKQLNPLDPFLRGLGIAESIADEVEIDEYAAKFQ
;
A
#
# COMPACT_ATOMS: atom_id res chain seq x y z
N MET A 1 -30.81 -16.56 -10.78
CA MET A 1 -29.45 -16.23 -11.22
C MET A 1 -28.77 -15.58 -10.04
N ARG A 2 -27.90 -16.32 -9.31
CA ARG A 2 -27.28 -15.80 -8.08
C ARG A 2 -26.02 -15.05 -8.49
N ILE A 3 -26.06 -13.74 -8.39
CA ILE A 3 -24.90 -12.88 -8.54
C ILE A 3 -24.33 -12.67 -7.13
N PHE A 4 -23.19 -13.30 -6.90
CA PHE A 4 -22.20 -13.06 -5.86
C PHE A 4 -22.69 -12.37 -4.57
N ASN A 5 -23.19 -13.16 -3.63
CA ASN A 5 -23.03 -12.83 -2.22
C ASN A 5 -21.53 -12.95 -1.90
N LEU A 6 -20.79 -11.90 -2.14
CA LEU A 6 -19.50 -11.68 -1.49
C LEU A 6 -19.78 -11.27 -0.05
N GLU A 7 -20.20 -12.20 0.78
CA GLU A 7 -19.87 -12.15 2.19
C GLU A 7 -18.36 -12.29 2.24
N ILE A 8 -17.69 -11.16 2.27
CA ILE A 8 -16.25 -11.11 2.48
C ILE A 8 -16.02 -11.39 3.97
N THR A 9 -16.12 -12.63 4.36
CA THR A 9 -15.55 -13.16 5.59
C THR A 9 -14.04 -13.31 5.40
N HIS A 10 -13.38 -12.17 5.14
CA HIS A 10 -11.93 -12.12 4.93
C HIS A 10 -11.16 -12.83 6.06
N ARG A 11 -11.68 -12.78 7.27
CA ARG A 11 -11.03 -13.36 8.43
C ARG A 11 -11.01 -14.89 8.36
N SER A 12 -12.12 -15.52 7.98
CA SER A 12 -12.20 -16.99 7.89
C SER A 12 -11.35 -17.56 6.77
N VAL A 13 -11.31 -16.90 5.60
CA VAL A 13 -10.51 -17.35 4.45
C VAL A 13 -9.01 -17.19 4.73
N ARG A 14 -8.59 -16.08 5.36
CA ARG A 14 -7.19 -15.91 5.78
C ARG A 14 -6.78 -16.89 6.87
N ASP A 15 -7.62 -17.10 7.87
CA ASP A 15 -7.35 -18.06 8.94
C ASP A 15 -7.25 -19.48 8.39
N GLU A 16 -8.10 -19.86 7.46
CA GLU A 16 -8.06 -21.15 6.78
C GLU A 16 -6.80 -21.25 5.89
N TYR A 17 -6.50 -20.21 5.13
CA TYR A 17 -5.27 -20.14 4.33
C TYR A 17 -4.03 -20.26 5.20
N MET A 18 -3.95 -19.54 6.32
CA MET A 18 -2.81 -19.59 7.22
C MET A 18 -2.69 -20.94 7.95
N LYS A 19 -3.80 -21.65 8.19
CA LYS A 19 -3.79 -23.02 8.73
C LYS A 19 -3.31 -24.03 7.72
N THR A 20 -3.72 -23.91 6.46
CA THR A 20 -3.35 -24.81 5.37
C THR A 20 -2.00 -24.47 4.74
N ALA A 21 -1.53 -23.24 4.90
CA ALA A 21 -0.25 -22.77 4.36
C ALA A 21 0.99 -23.43 4.98
N LYS A 22 0.80 -24.31 5.99
CA LYS A 22 1.89 -24.99 6.72
C LYS A 22 2.86 -25.73 5.77
N ASP A 23 2.32 -26.25 4.68
CA ASP A 23 3.10 -26.99 3.67
C ASP A 23 3.30 -26.16 2.38
N ASN A 24 2.82 -24.93 2.34
CA ASN A 24 2.93 -24.08 1.19
C ASN A 24 4.33 -23.43 1.12
N PHE A 25 4.97 -23.58 -0.05
CA PHE A 25 6.30 -23.05 -0.32
C PHE A 25 6.44 -21.55 -0.02
N VAL A 26 5.45 -20.77 -0.41
CA VAL A 26 5.44 -19.30 -0.26
C VAL A 26 5.36 -18.86 1.21
N SER A 27 4.58 -19.58 2.02
CA SER A 27 4.35 -19.20 3.42
C SER A 27 5.55 -19.41 4.34
N ARG A 28 6.59 -20.08 3.86
CA ARG A 28 7.81 -20.33 4.63
C ARG A 28 8.81 -19.19 4.56
N TRP A 29 8.64 -18.26 3.61
CA TRP A 29 9.66 -17.27 3.29
C TRP A 29 9.12 -15.86 3.51
N ALA A 30 9.56 -15.26 4.59
CA ALA A 30 9.43 -13.81 4.77
C ALA A 30 10.43 -13.07 3.87
N ARG A 31 10.06 -11.85 3.44
CA ARG A 31 10.93 -11.02 2.62
C ARG A 31 11.12 -9.64 3.26
N PRO A 32 12.38 -9.23 3.48
CA PRO A 32 12.68 -7.86 3.82
C PRO A 32 12.44 -6.93 2.60
N PRO A 33 12.37 -5.61 2.80
CA PRO A 33 12.40 -4.67 1.69
C PRO A 33 13.70 -4.78 0.90
N SER A 34 13.69 -4.34 -0.36
CA SER A 34 14.92 -4.17 -1.12
C SER A 34 15.88 -3.25 -0.36
N LEU A 35 17.18 -3.49 -0.46
CA LEU A 35 18.21 -2.65 0.16
C LEU A 35 18.12 -1.20 -0.31
N ASN A 36 17.64 -0.99 -1.53
CA ASN A 36 17.56 0.33 -2.17
C ASN A 36 16.22 1.04 -1.93
N THR A 37 15.25 0.41 -1.26
CA THR A 37 13.90 0.99 -1.10
C THR A 37 13.92 2.40 -0.50
N ALA A 38 14.71 2.62 0.55
CA ALA A 38 14.83 3.94 1.16
C ALA A 38 15.55 4.94 0.25
N GLN A 39 16.53 4.48 -0.54
CA GLN A 39 17.28 5.31 -1.48
C GLN A 39 16.40 5.79 -2.63
N TRP A 40 15.56 4.94 -3.19
CA TRP A 40 14.61 5.33 -4.23
C TRP A 40 13.65 6.43 -3.77
N LEU A 41 13.16 6.33 -2.54
CA LEU A 41 12.29 7.36 -1.96
C LEU A 41 13.04 8.67 -1.67
N ASP A 42 14.31 8.59 -1.25
CA ASP A 42 15.17 9.77 -1.06
C ASP A 42 15.49 10.46 -2.41
N MET A 43 15.78 9.67 -3.44
CA MET A 43 16.04 10.17 -4.79
C MET A 43 14.83 10.86 -5.42
N PHE A 44 13.60 10.48 -5.06
CA PHE A 44 12.39 11.17 -5.52
C PHE A 44 12.41 12.66 -5.23
N SER A 45 12.92 13.06 -4.07
CA SER A 45 13.01 14.47 -3.70
C SER A 45 14.16 15.22 -4.37
N LYS A 46 15.12 14.51 -4.98
CA LYS A 46 16.37 15.09 -5.49
C LYS A 46 16.47 15.07 -7.01
N SER A 47 15.85 14.09 -7.67
CA SER A 47 15.99 13.91 -9.11
C SER A 47 14.83 14.55 -9.89
N PRO A 48 15.11 15.51 -10.80
CA PRO A 48 14.09 16.09 -11.67
C PRO A 48 13.41 15.07 -12.59
N ARG A 49 14.09 13.95 -12.91
CA ARG A 49 13.51 12.89 -13.74
C ARG A 49 12.34 12.19 -13.06
N LEU A 50 12.35 12.15 -11.74
CA LEU A 50 11.26 11.56 -10.97
C LEU A 50 10.06 12.51 -10.79
N ALA A 51 10.15 13.75 -11.29
CA ALA A 51 9.01 14.68 -11.32
C ALA A 51 7.83 14.13 -12.15
N VAL A 52 8.09 13.25 -13.13
CA VAL A 52 7.02 12.56 -13.86
C VAL A 52 6.19 11.66 -12.95
N VAL A 53 6.81 11.01 -11.98
CA VAL A 53 6.11 10.19 -10.97
C VAL A 53 5.17 11.07 -10.14
N ASP A 54 5.67 12.22 -9.69
CA ASP A 54 4.86 13.17 -8.94
C ASP A 54 3.69 13.73 -9.77
N ARG A 55 3.90 13.98 -11.05
CA ARG A 55 2.84 14.43 -11.94
C ARG A 55 1.76 13.38 -12.11
N ILE A 56 2.12 12.12 -12.38
CA ILE A 56 1.17 11.02 -12.51
C ILE A 56 0.41 10.81 -11.20
N ALA A 57 1.13 10.77 -10.08
CA ALA A 57 0.53 10.61 -8.76
C ALA A 57 -0.46 11.75 -8.43
N SER A 58 -0.12 12.97 -8.81
CA SER A 58 -0.99 14.13 -8.61
C SER A 58 -2.25 14.05 -9.47
N ASP A 59 -2.14 13.64 -10.73
CA ASP A 59 -3.29 13.50 -11.62
C ASP A 59 -4.23 12.37 -11.15
N LEU A 60 -3.68 11.22 -10.72
CA LEU A 60 -4.47 10.12 -10.15
C LEU A 60 -5.16 10.50 -8.83
N ALA A 61 -4.51 11.29 -7.99
CA ALA A 61 -5.07 11.74 -6.72
C ALA A 61 -6.27 12.70 -6.88
N THR A 62 -6.53 13.21 -8.09
CA THR A 62 -7.72 14.01 -8.40
C THR A 62 -8.95 13.16 -8.71
N ILE A 63 -8.78 11.86 -8.93
CA ILE A 63 -9.89 10.96 -9.24
C ILE A 63 -10.69 10.72 -7.97
N SER A 64 -11.92 11.19 -7.95
CA SER A 64 -12.85 10.94 -6.83
C SER A 64 -13.56 9.61 -7.00
N GLY A 65 -13.54 8.78 -5.96
CA GLY A 65 -14.37 7.58 -5.88
C GLY A 65 -15.83 7.94 -5.62
N LYS A 66 -16.75 7.09 -6.14
CA LYS A 66 -18.17 7.19 -5.86
C LYS A 66 -18.65 5.95 -5.12
N LEU A 67 -19.53 6.14 -4.17
CA LEU A 67 -20.20 5.03 -3.50
C LEU A 67 -21.54 4.79 -4.21
N LEU A 68 -21.71 3.61 -4.80
CA LEU A 68 -22.91 3.23 -5.53
C LEU A 68 -23.63 2.13 -4.77
N LYS A 69 -24.95 2.25 -4.67
CA LYS A 69 -25.83 1.16 -4.29
C LYS A 69 -26.33 0.49 -5.57
N VAL A 70 -26.07 -0.79 -5.70
CA VAL A 70 -26.55 -1.60 -6.82
C VAL A 70 -27.78 -2.37 -6.35
N GLU A 71 -28.92 -2.11 -6.98
CA GLU A 71 -30.18 -2.81 -6.73
C GLU A 71 -30.19 -4.19 -7.43
N GLU A 72 -31.15 -5.04 -7.09
CA GLU A 72 -31.24 -6.40 -7.66
C GLU A 72 -31.47 -6.42 -9.18
N ASP A 73 -32.06 -5.36 -9.73
CA ASP A 73 -32.29 -5.16 -11.17
C ASP A 73 -31.09 -4.62 -11.93
N GLY A 74 -29.96 -4.35 -11.21
CA GLY A 74 -28.74 -3.78 -11.76
C GLY A 74 -28.75 -2.25 -11.83
N THR A 75 -29.79 -1.57 -11.32
CA THR A 75 -29.82 -0.11 -11.25
C THR A 75 -28.82 0.39 -10.22
N GLU A 76 -28.00 1.36 -10.61
CA GLU A 76 -26.99 2.00 -9.74
C GLU A 76 -27.51 3.35 -9.24
N THR A 77 -27.47 3.53 -7.92
CA THR A 77 -27.85 4.79 -7.27
C THR A 77 -26.65 5.30 -6.47
N GLU A 78 -26.25 6.56 -6.72
CA GLU A 78 -25.14 7.18 -6.00
C GLU A 78 -25.56 7.51 -4.55
N ILE A 79 -24.76 7.05 -3.59
CA ILE A 79 -24.90 7.38 -2.17
C ILE A 79 -24.02 8.59 -1.88
N THR A 80 -24.64 9.72 -1.56
CA THR A 80 -23.93 10.98 -1.31
C THR A 80 -23.68 11.27 0.18
N SER A 81 -24.27 10.48 1.09
CA SER A 81 -24.09 10.63 2.53
C SER A 81 -23.93 9.26 3.19
N HIS A 82 -22.71 8.96 3.59
CA HIS A 82 -22.38 7.71 4.31
C HIS A 82 -21.06 7.90 5.04
N ARG A 83 -20.96 7.39 6.27
CA ARG A 83 -19.74 7.47 7.09
C ARG A 83 -18.46 6.99 6.40
N PHE A 84 -18.58 6.10 5.43
CA PHE A 84 -17.44 5.64 4.64
C PHE A 84 -16.91 6.75 3.72
N LEU A 85 -17.80 7.59 3.17
CA LEU A 85 -17.41 8.75 2.38
C LEU A 85 -16.67 9.77 3.26
N ASP A 86 -17.19 10.05 4.47
CA ASP A 86 -16.53 10.94 5.44
C ASP A 86 -15.14 10.41 5.80
N PHE A 87 -15.03 9.11 6.06
CA PHE A 87 -13.73 8.45 6.31
C PHE A 87 -12.79 8.55 5.12
N MET A 88 -13.29 8.38 3.89
CA MET A 88 -12.46 8.45 2.68
C MET A 88 -12.07 9.89 2.32
N GLU A 89 -12.87 10.89 2.70
CA GLU A 89 -12.55 12.29 2.48
C GLU A 89 -11.39 12.74 3.37
N GLN A 90 -11.41 12.34 4.63
CA GLN A 90 -10.36 12.69 5.61
C GLN A 90 -9.90 11.45 6.38
N PRO A 91 -9.15 10.56 5.73
CA PRO A 91 -8.81 9.26 6.28
C PRO A 91 -7.78 9.31 7.43
N ASN A 92 -7.08 10.44 7.62
CA ASN A 92 -6.19 10.65 8.77
C ASN A 92 -6.27 12.10 9.25
N PRO A 93 -7.29 12.44 10.07
CA PRO A 93 -7.51 13.81 10.51
C PRO A 93 -6.42 14.34 11.46
N LEU A 94 -5.75 13.48 12.22
CA LEU A 94 -4.72 13.89 13.18
C LEU A 94 -3.52 14.56 12.48
N TYR A 95 -3.16 14.07 11.30
CA TYR A 95 -2.04 14.62 10.51
C TYR A 95 -2.52 15.38 9.26
N GLU A 96 -3.80 15.76 9.22
CA GLU A 96 -4.39 16.52 8.11
C GLU A 96 -4.20 15.84 6.74
N MET A 97 -4.08 14.49 6.73
CA MET A 97 -3.93 13.73 5.50
C MET A 97 -5.28 13.54 4.82
N THR A 98 -5.49 14.29 3.76
CA THR A 98 -6.70 14.20 2.93
C THR A 98 -6.66 12.96 2.04
N SER A 99 -7.80 12.57 1.48
CA SER A 99 -7.90 11.51 0.47
C SER A 99 -6.88 11.71 -0.66
N SER A 100 -6.82 12.92 -1.22
CA SER A 100 -5.88 13.24 -2.30
C SER A 100 -4.41 13.05 -1.88
N ALA A 101 -4.04 13.49 -0.66
CA ALA A 101 -2.69 13.32 -0.16
C ALA A 101 -2.31 11.83 0.01
N ILE A 102 -3.23 11.03 0.54
CA ILE A 102 -3.03 9.59 0.74
C ILE A 102 -2.88 8.86 -0.59
N TRP A 103 -3.75 9.13 -1.57
CA TRP A 103 -3.68 8.49 -2.87
C TRP A 103 -2.44 8.92 -3.68
N ARG A 104 -2.06 10.19 -3.60
CA ARG A 104 -0.81 10.67 -4.21
C ARG A 104 0.41 9.94 -3.62
N LEU A 105 0.49 9.84 -2.29
CA LEU A 105 1.58 9.15 -1.61
C LEU A 105 1.59 7.64 -1.94
N HIS A 106 0.40 7.03 -1.99
CA HIS A 106 0.23 5.65 -2.42
C HIS A 106 0.84 5.41 -3.80
N GLU A 107 0.50 6.24 -4.77
CA GLU A 107 0.96 6.10 -6.14
C GLU A 107 2.48 6.30 -6.26
N ILE A 108 3.03 7.28 -5.53
CA ILE A 108 4.48 7.49 -5.46
C ILE A 108 5.19 6.21 -4.98
N TYR A 109 4.70 5.60 -3.90
CA TYR A 109 5.27 4.35 -3.39
C TYR A 109 5.11 3.20 -4.38
N LEU A 110 3.94 3.08 -4.98
CA LEU A 110 3.64 2.01 -5.93
C LEU A 110 4.50 2.12 -7.19
N MET A 111 4.68 3.33 -7.73
CA MET A 111 5.52 3.55 -8.91
C MET A 111 7.00 3.35 -8.60
N LEU A 112 7.53 3.97 -7.55
CA LEU A 112 8.96 3.93 -7.27
C LEU A 112 9.44 2.58 -6.77
N VAL A 113 8.71 2.02 -5.79
CA VAL A 113 9.13 0.83 -5.04
C VAL A 113 8.36 -0.42 -5.46
N GLY A 114 7.22 -0.25 -6.12
CA GLY A 114 6.34 -1.33 -6.55
C GLY A 114 5.39 -1.84 -5.47
N GLU A 115 5.33 -1.17 -4.32
CA GLU A 115 4.45 -1.59 -3.23
C GLU A 115 4.04 -0.42 -2.35
N SER A 116 2.82 -0.49 -1.84
CA SER A 116 2.27 0.49 -0.91
C SER A 116 1.50 -0.22 0.19
N PHE A 117 1.67 0.26 1.41
CA PHE A 117 1.11 -0.32 2.62
C PHE A 117 0.21 0.69 3.30
N PHE A 118 -1.00 0.24 3.66
CA PHE A 118 -1.94 1.02 4.44
C PHE A 118 -2.23 0.30 5.75
N LEU A 119 -1.88 0.92 6.86
CA LEU A 119 -2.31 0.50 8.18
C LEU A 119 -3.73 1.04 8.42
N ILE A 120 -4.63 0.16 8.82
CA ILE A 120 -6.02 0.46 9.14
C ILE A 120 -6.18 0.44 10.67
N GLU A 121 -6.35 1.61 11.26
CA GLU A 121 -6.73 1.72 12.65
C GLU A 121 -8.23 1.52 12.82
N ARG A 122 -8.62 0.79 13.87
CA ARG A 122 -10.01 0.41 14.13
C ARG A 122 -10.46 0.84 15.52
N ASP A 123 -11.75 1.16 15.63
CA ASP A 123 -12.39 1.42 16.91
C ASP A 123 -12.69 0.11 17.67
N GLU A 124 -13.21 0.24 18.91
CA GLU A 124 -13.61 -0.88 19.76
C GLU A 124 -14.67 -1.81 19.12
N ARG A 125 -15.39 -1.32 18.11
CA ARG A 125 -16.38 -2.08 17.33
C ARG A 125 -15.80 -2.67 16.05
N ASN A 126 -14.47 -2.69 15.92
CA ASN A 126 -13.73 -3.20 14.76
C ASN A 126 -14.03 -2.44 13.45
N ARG A 127 -14.41 -1.15 13.52
CA ARG A 127 -14.68 -0.31 12.36
C ARG A 127 -13.45 0.53 12.02
N PRO A 128 -13.08 0.69 10.74
CA PRO A 128 -11.98 1.55 10.37
C PRO A 128 -12.27 3.00 10.76
N VAL A 129 -11.29 3.64 11.39
CA VAL A 129 -11.36 5.04 11.85
C VAL A 129 -10.23 5.88 11.29
N GLU A 130 -9.05 5.29 11.03
CA GLU A 130 -7.92 5.97 10.42
C GLU A 130 -7.23 5.07 9.41
N LEU A 131 -6.62 5.70 8.40
CA LEU A 131 -5.82 5.04 7.37
C LEU A 131 -4.46 5.73 7.29
N TRP A 132 -3.39 4.95 7.39
CA TRP A 132 -2.02 5.42 7.40
C TRP A 132 -1.24 4.84 6.24
N ASN A 133 -0.63 5.68 5.41
CA ASN A 133 0.36 5.20 4.46
C ASN A 133 1.66 4.89 5.20
N VAL A 134 2.01 3.63 5.27
CA VAL A 134 3.27 3.19 5.88
C VAL A 134 4.36 3.18 4.83
N PRO A 135 5.46 3.95 5.02
CA PRO A 135 6.57 3.92 4.08
C PRO A 135 7.11 2.49 3.89
N PRO A 136 7.28 2.02 2.64
CA PRO A 136 7.65 0.62 2.36
C PRO A 136 8.93 0.15 3.04
N HIS A 137 9.91 1.03 3.23
CA HIS A 137 11.17 0.70 3.91
C HIS A 137 11.04 0.56 5.44
N TRP A 138 9.92 0.99 6.04
CA TRP A 138 9.62 0.72 7.45
C TRP A 138 9.11 -0.69 7.66
N VAL A 139 8.49 -1.30 6.65
CA VAL A 139 7.98 -2.68 6.69
C VAL A 139 9.17 -3.63 6.51
N LYS A 140 9.65 -4.16 7.61
CA LYS A 140 10.91 -4.93 7.65
C LYS A 140 10.79 -6.33 7.08
N MET A 141 9.58 -6.90 7.07
CA MET A 141 9.37 -8.25 6.60
C MET A 141 7.92 -8.47 6.16
N THR A 142 7.71 -9.33 5.18
CA THR A 142 6.38 -9.81 4.86
C THR A 142 5.94 -10.88 5.86
N PRO A 143 4.63 -11.08 6.07
CA PRO A 143 4.12 -12.13 6.93
C PRO A 143 4.55 -13.52 6.45
N TYR A 144 4.72 -14.44 7.41
CA TYR A 144 4.99 -15.83 7.14
C TYR A 144 4.26 -16.73 8.16
N LEU A 145 4.29 -18.04 7.95
CA LEU A 145 3.54 -18.99 8.77
C LEU A 145 3.78 -18.85 10.29
N GLY A 146 5.00 -18.54 10.69
CA GLY A 146 5.37 -18.37 12.09
C GLY A 146 5.03 -17.00 12.68
N SER A 147 4.70 -16.02 11.83
CA SER A 147 4.38 -14.65 12.25
C SER A 147 3.45 -13.98 11.23
N PRO A 148 2.13 -14.03 11.45
CA PRO A 148 1.13 -13.43 10.57
C PRO A 148 1.02 -11.90 10.78
N THR A 149 2.16 -11.22 10.92
CA THR A 149 2.23 -9.78 11.15
C THR A 149 3.23 -9.13 10.22
N TYR A 150 3.06 -7.83 10.01
CA TYR A 150 4.03 -6.95 9.38
C TYR A 150 4.85 -6.23 10.47
N PRO A 151 6.11 -6.56 10.69
CA PRO A 151 6.97 -5.79 11.58
C PRO A 151 7.33 -4.46 10.92
N ILE A 152 6.93 -3.37 11.56
CA ILE A 152 7.20 -1.99 11.14
C ILE A 152 8.20 -1.39 12.11
N VAL A 153 9.22 -0.72 11.58
CA VAL A 153 10.19 0.05 12.38
C VAL A 153 10.27 1.47 11.82
N SER A 154 9.79 2.43 12.59
CA SER A 154 9.87 3.85 12.24
C SER A 154 11.29 4.42 12.42
N PRO A 155 11.62 5.58 11.83
CA PRO A 155 12.90 6.25 12.01
C PRO A 155 13.24 6.56 13.48
N GLY A 156 12.22 6.77 14.32
CA GLY A 156 12.39 6.98 15.78
C GLY A 156 12.66 5.70 16.56
N GLY A 157 12.80 4.54 15.89
CA GLY A 157 13.07 3.25 16.52
C GLY A 157 11.83 2.58 17.13
N LEU A 158 10.64 3.17 16.98
CA LEU A 158 9.40 2.53 17.39
C LEU A 158 9.15 1.29 16.51
N THR A 159 8.96 0.15 17.18
CA THR A 159 8.65 -1.12 16.53
C THR A 159 7.22 -1.52 16.80
N MET A 160 6.47 -1.84 15.74
CA MET A 160 5.09 -2.32 15.79
C MET A 160 4.98 -3.66 15.06
N GLN A 161 4.11 -4.53 15.56
CA GLN A 161 3.72 -5.78 14.91
C GLN A 161 2.27 -5.64 14.44
N VAL A 162 2.08 -5.33 13.19
CA VAL A 162 0.74 -5.09 12.62
C VAL A 162 0.17 -6.40 12.10
N PRO A 163 -1.01 -6.84 12.58
CA PRO A 163 -1.69 -8.02 12.05
C PRO A 163 -1.99 -7.87 10.54
N VAL A 164 -1.99 -8.99 9.82
CA VAL A 164 -2.32 -8.98 8.37
C VAL A 164 -3.71 -8.43 8.08
N ASP A 165 -4.65 -8.55 9.02
CA ASP A 165 -6.03 -8.05 8.86
C ASP A 165 -6.14 -6.52 8.97
N ASP A 166 -5.15 -5.88 9.57
CA ASP A 166 -5.08 -4.42 9.74
C ASP A 166 -4.11 -3.77 8.74
N MET A 167 -3.56 -4.57 7.81
CA MET A 167 -2.69 -4.08 6.75
C MET A 167 -3.29 -4.34 5.37
N PHE A 168 -3.61 -3.28 4.64
CA PHE A 168 -3.96 -3.37 3.23
C PHE A 168 -2.72 -3.12 2.37
N VAL A 169 -2.41 -4.05 1.47
CA VAL A 169 -1.20 -4.01 0.66
C VAL A 169 -1.56 -4.03 -0.82
N MET A 170 -1.06 -3.07 -1.56
CA MET A 170 -1.05 -3.06 -3.02
C MET A 170 0.37 -3.22 -3.51
N LYS A 171 0.54 -4.03 -4.57
CA LYS A 171 1.87 -4.27 -5.15
C LYS A 171 1.79 -4.46 -6.65
N GLN A 172 2.82 -3.99 -7.34
CA GLN A 172 3.05 -4.28 -8.74
C GLN A 172 3.64 -5.69 -8.92
N LEU A 173 3.47 -6.24 -10.11
CA LEU A 173 4.00 -7.55 -10.44
C LEU A 173 5.54 -7.51 -10.38
N ASN A 174 6.10 -8.45 -9.62
CA ASN A 174 7.53 -8.70 -9.57
C ASN A 174 7.81 -10.09 -10.14
N PRO A 175 8.36 -10.20 -11.35
CA PRO A 175 8.66 -11.51 -11.95
C PRO A 175 9.70 -12.33 -11.18
N LEU A 176 10.53 -11.67 -10.37
CA LEU A 176 11.57 -12.33 -9.57
C LEU A 176 11.02 -12.81 -8.21
N ASP A 177 9.99 -12.15 -7.69
CA ASP A 177 9.34 -12.51 -6.43
C ASP A 177 7.83 -12.21 -6.50
N PRO A 178 7.06 -12.97 -7.31
CA PRO A 178 5.67 -12.62 -7.63
C PRO A 178 4.71 -12.73 -6.43
N PHE A 179 5.13 -13.39 -5.36
CA PHE A 179 4.26 -13.71 -4.23
C PHE A 179 4.37 -12.72 -3.08
N LEU A 180 5.54 -12.14 -2.83
CA LEU A 180 5.82 -11.44 -1.58
C LEU A 180 6.05 -9.93 -1.73
N ARG A 181 7.02 -9.48 -2.54
CA ARG A 181 7.37 -8.07 -2.68
C ARG A 181 7.10 -7.55 -4.08
N GLY A 182 6.70 -6.29 -4.19
CA GLY A 182 6.54 -5.60 -5.47
C GLY A 182 7.88 -5.18 -6.09
N LEU A 183 7.85 -4.81 -7.36
CA LEU A 183 8.98 -4.23 -8.09
C LEU A 183 8.54 -2.92 -8.74
N GLY A 184 9.15 -1.82 -8.34
CA GLY A 184 8.87 -0.49 -8.87
C GLY A 184 9.76 -0.13 -10.06
N ILE A 185 9.41 0.97 -10.72
CA ILE A 185 10.15 1.45 -11.90
C ILE A 185 11.54 2.00 -11.53
N ALA A 186 11.75 2.46 -10.30
CA ALA A 186 13.04 3.03 -9.88
C ALA A 186 14.19 2.03 -10.05
N GLU A 187 13.94 0.74 -9.81
CA GLU A 187 14.94 -0.31 -10.01
C GLU A 187 15.38 -0.41 -11.47
N SER A 188 14.47 -0.21 -12.43
CA SER A 188 14.77 -0.32 -13.87
C SER A 188 15.48 0.90 -14.47
N ILE A 189 15.43 2.05 -13.78
CA ILE A 189 16.06 3.29 -14.22
C ILE A 189 17.20 3.75 -13.29
N ALA A 190 17.64 2.85 -12.43
CA ALA A 190 18.63 3.14 -11.40
C ALA A 190 19.92 3.71 -11.98
N ASP A 191 20.46 3.04 -13.00
CA ASP A 191 21.73 3.40 -13.62
C ASP A 191 21.67 4.79 -14.27
N GLU A 192 20.54 5.12 -14.93
CA GLU A 192 20.34 6.42 -15.57
C GLU A 192 20.23 7.56 -14.55
N VAL A 193 19.61 7.31 -13.41
CA VAL A 193 19.45 8.30 -12.34
C VAL A 193 20.81 8.51 -11.64
N GLU A 194 21.58 7.47 -11.38
CA GLU A 194 22.92 7.58 -10.81
C GLU A 194 23.89 8.34 -11.73
N ILE A 195 23.84 8.09 -13.04
CA ILE A 195 24.66 8.82 -14.02
C ILE A 195 24.35 10.32 -13.98
N ASP A 196 23.07 10.70 -13.87
CA ASP A 196 22.66 12.10 -13.80
C ASP A 196 23.13 12.79 -12.52
N GLU A 197 23.00 12.12 -11.37
CA GLU A 197 23.51 12.66 -10.11
C GLU A 197 25.02 12.86 -10.17
N TYR A 198 25.73 11.94 -10.81
CA TYR A 198 27.17 12.05 -11.00
C TYR A 198 27.51 13.23 -11.91
N ALA A 199 26.82 13.37 -13.04
CA ALA A 199 27.03 14.49 -13.96
C ALA A 199 26.73 15.86 -13.30
N ALA A 200 25.69 15.94 -12.50
CA ALA A 200 25.33 17.18 -11.80
C ALA A 200 26.37 17.63 -10.74
N LYS A 201 27.16 16.70 -10.20
CA LYS A 201 28.26 17.03 -9.25
C LYS A 201 29.49 17.63 -9.91
N PHE A 202 29.62 17.54 -11.24
CA PHE A 202 30.77 18.01 -11.99
C PHE A 202 30.48 19.25 -12.87
N GLN A 203 29.31 19.83 -12.77
CA GLN A 203 28.93 21.13 -13.31
C GLN A 203 29.05 22.24 -12.26
#